data_b23afd93a60ece038dca6e3b47443b57
#
_entry.id   b23afd93a60ece038dca6e3b47443b57
#
_cell.length_a   1.000
_cell.length_b   1.000
_cell.length_c   1.000
_cell.angle_alpha   90.00
_cell.angle_beta   90.00
_cell.angle_gamma   90.00
#
_symmetry.space_group_name_H-M   'P 1'
#
loop_
_entity.id
_entity.type
_entity.pdbx_description
1 polymer ?
#
loop_
_entity_poly.entity_id
_entity_poly.type
_entity_poly.pdbx_seq_one_letter_code
_entity_poly.pdbx_strand_id
1 'polypeptide(L)'
;MTNIRNILTGLLVPAVLALCFIWPIPNDQLPFHRNGLIYPIIAVALGLFFSSASAKKNLEFKKIKFVLITVWVLTFYILINGFFVAPDIKEMVSTWDGQWLRPVLLFCAGLVLLPAIQRQYPSISAARYFTLIVLFFWGVVCIHLLDTVWLYWRDGVIHWGETRIVYNRTRMSFQVNMITGFLLAELLARGLMHQRFLRLKTPFLAFMLLCNLICTALVDTRWGTIGLVGSLFSTFILLSLHSMRRSRVVLTGGILLGIVIASVLLGYASWKTDPRWQSLETDAVTGWNAPFNSFCYNRTNGIRPLNNLGHPMDHSNGCRASFFHQGWKLVAEHPAGMGPRKEAFRYVLRRDTQDNRINIPHSHYGLIEFGIQNGIAGIAGWLILLAGCWYVGWREFRHGNTMLGMFLLLFTIGFFSRTMVDHNLKDHYLEQYMLLTGLLIGMCALRTEKTKEPNS
;
A
#
# COMPACT_ATOMS: atom_id res chain seq x y z
N MET A 1 -13.90 20.63 30.25
CA MET A 1 -12.94 20.13 29.23
C MET A 1 -12.88 18.60 29.14
N THR A 2 -13.02 17.85 30.23
CA THR A 2 -12.99 16.37 30.25
C THR A 2 -14.06 15.74 29.36
N ASN A 3 -15.31 16.23 29.40
CA ASN A 3 -16.42 15.65 28.61
C ASN A 3 -16.22 15.77 27.08
N ILE A 4 -15.78 16.92 26.58
CA ILE A 4 -15.56 17.12 25.14
C ILE A 4 -14.44 16.18 24.64
N ARG A 5 -13.39 16.03 25.40
CA ARG A 5 -12.27 15.13 25.07
C ARG A 5 -12.72 13.67 25.01
N ASN A 6 -13.58 13.25 25.94
CA ASN A 6 -14.15 11.92 25.98
C ASN A 6 -14.97 11.64 24.73
N ILE A 7 -15.82 12.59 24.33
CA ILE A 7 -16.63 12.52 23.12
C ILE A 7 -15.72 12.43 21.90
N LEU A 8 -14.71 13.29 21.75
CA LEU A 8 -13.81 13.30 20.61
C LEU A 8 -13.03 11.99 20.49
N THR A 9 -12.53 11.43 21.60
CA THR A 9 -11.85 10.13 21.60
C THR A 9 -12.81 8.99 21.25
N GLY A 10 -14.04 9.05 21.75
CA GLY A 10 -15.10 8.08 21.45
C GLY A 10 -15.48 8.08 19.96
N LEU A 11 -15.47 9.24 19.32
CA LEU A 11 -15.76 9.39 17.88
C LEU A 11 -14.55 9.02 16.98
N LEU A 12 -13.33 9.20 17.47
CA LEU A 12 -12.12 8.94 16.69
C LEU A 12 -11.98 7.49 16.29
N VAL A 13 -12.25 6.55 17.20
CA VAL A 13 -12.16 5.11 16.93
C VAL A 13 -13.10 4.68 15.80
N PRO A 14 -14.43 4.91 15.90
CA PRO A 14 -15.34 4.54 14.82
C PRO A 14 -15.07 5.29 13.52
N ALA A 15 -14.59 6.55 13.57
CA ALA A 15 -14.24 7.29 12.36
C ALA A 15 -13.06 6.64 11.61
N VAL A 16 -12.01 6.20 12.31
CA VAL A 16 -10.89 5.48 11.69
C VAL A 16 -11.34 4.14 11.14
N LEU A 17 -12.16 3.39 11.87
CA LEU A 17 -12.68 2.11 11.39
C LEU A 17 -13.59 2.29 10.17
N ALA A 18 -14.47 3.30 10.17
CA ALA A 18 -15.28 3.66 9.02
C ALA A 18 -14.41 4.02 7.81
N LEU A 19 -13.37 4.83 8.01
CA LEU A 19 -12.42 5.17 6.95
C LEU A 19 -11.76 3.91 6.38
N CYS A 20 -11.30 2.98 7.20
CA CYS A 20 -10.72 1.71 6.76
C CYS A 20 -11.70 0.89 5.90
N PHE A 21 -12.98 0.94 6.20
CA PHE A 21 -14.03 0.23 5.48
C PHE A 21 -14.36 0.89 4.14
N ILE A 22 -14.52 2.23 4.11
CA ILE A 22 -14.99 2.94 2.90
C ILE A 22 -13.86 3.27 1.92
N TRP A 23 -12.60 3.09 2.28
CA TRP A 23 -11.45 3.53 1.48
C TRP A 23 -11.42 3.01 0.03
N PRO A 24 -11.70 1.74 -0.25
CA PRO A 24 -11.69 1.24 -1.62
C PRO A 24 -12.94 1.63 -2.42
N ILE A 25 -13.99 2.17 -1.78
CA ILE A 25 -15.20 2.61 -2.47
C ILE A 25 -14.88 3.82 -3.37
N PRO A 26 -15.23 3.79 -4.66
CA PRO A 26 -14.96 4.90 -5.57
C PRO A 26 -15.74 6.19 -5.23
N ASN A 27 -15.16 7.35 -5.55
CA ASN A 27 -15.76 8.66 -5.24
C ASN A 27 -17.03 8.98 -6.04
N ASP A 28 -17.22 8.37 -7.19
CA ASP A 28 -18.43 8.51 -8.02
C ASP A 28 -19.64 7.83 -7.40
N GLN A 29 -19.41 6.79 -6.60
CA GLN A 29 -20.48 6.18 -5.80
C GLN A 29 -20.78 6.95 -4.52
N LEU A 30 -19.77 7.49 -3.86
CA LEU A 30 -19.91 8.24 -2.62
C LEU A 30 -18.94 9.44 -2.65
N PRO A 31 -19.34 10.59 -3.22
CA PRO A 31 -18.47 11.75 -3.37
C PRO A 31 -17.98 12.29 -2.03
N PHE A 32 -16.71 12.69 -1.99
CA PHE A 32 -16.04 13.30 -0.83
C PHE A 32 -16.06 12.49 0.48
N HIS A 33 -16.60 11.26 0.48
CA HIS A 33 -16.75 10.46 1.69
C HIS A 33 -15.44 10.28 2.48
N ARG A 34 -14.31 10.07 1.79
CA ARG A 34 -13.00 9.92 2.42
C ARG A 34 -12.52 11.22 3.06
N ASN A 35 -12.60 12.33 2.33
CA ASN A 35 -12.12 13.62 2.82
C ASN A 35 -12.91 14.09 4.04
N GLY A 36 -14.22 13.80 4.08
CA GLY A 36 -15.09 14.07 5.23
C GLY A 36 -14.66 13.36 6.51
N LEU A 37 -13.93 12.24 6.42
CA LEU A 37 -13.37 11.54 7.58
C LEU A 37 -11.89 11.83 7.81
N ILE A 38 -11.08 12.00 6.76
CA ILE A 38 -9.63 12.17 6.85
C ILE A 38 -9.27 13.43 7.66
N TYR A 39 -9.81 14.59 7.31
CA TYR A 39 -9.47 15.84 7.99
C TYR A 39 -9.90 15.87 9.46
N PRO A 40 -11.12 15.45 9.85
CA PRO A 40 -11.49 15.30 11.25
C PRO A 40 -10.60 14.31 12.02
N ILE A 41 -10.25 13.16 11.44
CA ILE A 41 -9.34 12.19 12.06
C ILE A 41 -7.98 12.83 12.34
N ILE A 42 -7.38 13.52 11.36
CA ILE A 42 -6.11 14.22 11.53
C ILE A 42 -6.21 15.25 12.65
N ALA A 43 -7.22 16.13 12.58
CA ALA A 43 -7.39 17.23 13.55
C ALA A 43 -7.58 16.68 14.96
N VAL A 44 -8.46 15.70 15.15
CA VAL A 44 -8.78 15.13 16.46
C VAL A 44 -7.60 14.33 17.01
N ALA A 45 -6.95 13.45 16.22
CA ALA A 45 -5.82 12.64 16.67
C ALA A 45 -4.66 13.52 17.14
N LEU A 46 -4.25 14.48 16.32
CA LEU A 46 -3.18 15.42 16.65
C LEU A 46 -3.57 16.34 17.83
N GLY A 47 -4.79 16.89 17.84
CA GLY A 47 -5.28 17.72 18.92
C GLY A 47 -5.29 17.01 20.28
N LEU A 48 -5.79 15.77 20.32
CA LEU A 48 -5.80 14.93 21.53
C LEU A 48 -4.36 14.62 22.00
N PHE A 49 -3.47 14.32 21.08
CA PHE A 49 -2.08 14.02 21.41
C PHE A 49 -1.35 15.26 21.96
N PHE A 50 -1.40 16.39 21.24
CA PHE A 50 -0.69 17.59 21.65
C PHE A 50 -1.24 18.21 22.94
N SER A 51 -2.52 18.03 23.23
CA SER A 51 -3.13 18.44 24.50
C SER A 51 -2.79 17.53 25.69
N SER A 52 -2.01 16.45 25.49
CA SER A 52 -1.72 15.41 26.48
C SER A 52 -0.23 15.24 26.77
N ALA A 53 0.21 15.69 27.96
CA ALA A 53 1.57 15.42 28.42
C ALA A 53 1.85 13.92 28.60
N SER A 54 0.86 13.14 29.09
CA SER A 54 1.03 11.68 29.28
C SER A 54 1.15 10.93 27.95
N ALA A 55 0.33 11.29 26.93
CA ALA A 55 0.45 10.68 25.61
C ALA A 55 1.83 10.91 24.99
N LYS A 56 2.39 12.11 25.16
CA LYS A 56 3.75 12.44 24.71
C LYS A 56 4.83 11.62 25.42
N LYS A 57 4.68 11.38 26.75
CA LYS A 57 5.62 10.56 27.53
C LYS A 57 5.58 9.08 27.14
N ASN A 58 4.45 8.60 26.65
CA ASN A 58 4.28 7.20 26.25
C ASN A 58 4.89 6.86 24.89
N LEU A 59 5.34 7.86 24.13
CA LEU A 59 5.95 7.66 22.83
C LEU A 59 7.47 7.90 22.89
N GLU A 60 8.25 6.88 22.55
CA GLU A 60 9.72 6.97 22.48
C GLU A 60 10.19 7.54 21.14
N PHE A 61 10.15 8.87 21.01
CA PHE A 61 10.53 9.56 19.77
C PHE A 61 11.94 9.20 19.28
N LYS A 62 12.86 8.86 20.18
CA LYS A 62 14.23 8.45 19.79
C LYS A 62 14.23 7.24 18.86
N LYS A 63 13.28 6.31 19.04
CA LYS A 63 13.17 5.10 18.21
C LYS A 63 12.78 5.38 16.76
N ILE A 64 12.10 6.49 16.50
CA ILE A 64 11.46 6.82 15.21
C ILE A 64 11.97 8.14 14.64
N LYS A 65 12.91 8.80 15.30
CA LYS A 65 13.44 10.13 14.93
C LYS A 65 13.86 10.20 13.47
N PHE A 66 14.55 9.17 12.97
CA PHE A 66 15.02 9.13 11.59
C PHE A 66 13.87 9.17 10.59
N VAL A 67 12.84 8.35 10.79
CA VAL A 67 11.65 8.32 9.91
C VAL A 67 10.92 9.67 9.92
N LEU A 68 10.75 10.27 11.11
CA LEU A 68 10.10 11.58 11.25
C LEU A 68 10.88 12.69 10.52
N ILE A 69 12.19 12.73 10.69
CA ILE A 69 13.03 13.71 10.00
C ILE A 69 12.93 13.52 8.49
N THR A 70 13.03 12.27 8.01
CA THR A 70 12.97 11.97 6.57
C THR A 70 11.61 12.35 5.97
N VAL A 71 10.49 12.06 6.64
CA VAL A 71 9.16 12.46 6.19
C VAL A 71 9.07 13.97 6.00
N TRP A 72 9.52 14.75 6.98
CA TRP A 72 9.42 16.21 6.91
C TRP A 72 10.43 16.83 5.94
N VAL A 73 11.66 16.33 5.90
CA VAL A 73 12.67 16.77 4.92
C VAL A 73 12.15 16.54 3.50
N LEU A 74 11.61 15.35 3.22
CA LEU A 74 11.03 15.06 1.91
C LEU A 74 9.81 15.94 1.62
N THR A 75 8.97 16.21 2.61
CA THR A 75 7.78 17.08 2.45
C THR A 75 8.19 18.51 2.08
N PHE A 76 9.16 19.07 2.77
CA PHE A 76 9.68 20.41 2.46
C PHE A 76 10.46 20.43 1.14
N TYR A 77 11.23 19.38 0.83
CA TYR A 77 11.90 19.27 -0.46
C TYR A 77 10.89 19.31 -1.62
N ILE A 78 9.83 18.49 -1.58
CA ILE A 78 8.81 18.46 -2.63
C ILE A 78 8.15 19.82 -2.82
N LEU A 79 7.83 20.51 -1.71
CA LEU A 79 7.23 21.84 -1.75
C LEU A 79 8.20 22.87 -2.36
N ILE A 80 9.41 22.96 -1.81
CA ILE A 80 10.41 23.95 -2.24
C ILE A 80 10.80 23.69 -3.69
N ASN A 81 11.15 22.46 -4.04
CA ASN A 81 11.48 22.09 -5.41
C ASN A 81 10.34 22.42 -6.37
N GLY A 82 9.09 22.14 -5.96
CA GLY A 82 7.90 22.46 -6.75
C GLY A 82 7.80 23.96 -7.09
N PHE A 83 8.13 24.85 -6.16
CA PHE A 83 8.13 26.31 -6.43
C PHE A 83 9.16 26.72 -7.50
N PHE A 84 10.28 25.98 -7.62
CA PHE A 84 11.31 26.31 -8.63
C PHE A 84 11.07 25.69 -9.99
N VAL A 85 10.42 24.52 -10.06
CA VAL A 85 10.33 23.76 -11.31
C VAL A 85 8.91 23.67 -11.89
N ALA A 86 7.86 23.95 -11.11
CA ALA A 86 6.49 23.81 -11.58
C ALA A 86 6.10 24.97 -12.52
N PRO A 87 5.50 24.67 -13.66
CA PRO A 87 5.04 25.72 -14.60
C PRO A 87 3.76 26.43 -14.11
N ASP A 88 2.99 25.80 -13.22
CA ASP A 88 1.77 26.34 -12.61
C ASP A 88 1.80 26.12 -11.09
N ILE A 89 2.02 27.20 -10.35
CA ILE A 89 2.12 27.16 -8.88
C ILE A 89 0.79 26.78 -8.22
N LYS A 90 -0.34 27.19 -8.78
CA LYS A 90 -1.67 26.88 -8.22
C LYS A 90 -1.97 25.39 -8.33
N GLU A 91 -1.71 24.79 -9.48
CA GLU A 91 -1.86 23.35 -9.68
C GLU A 91 -0.87 22.58 -8.79
N MET A 92 0.37 23.05 -8.70
CA MET A 92 1.43 22.48 -7.88
C MET A 92 1.02 22.42 -6.40
N VAL A 93 0.60 23.55 -5.80
CA VAL A 93 0.19 23.60 -4.38
C VAL A 93 -1.03 22.71 -4.13
N SER A 94 -2.04 22.75 -5.00
CA SER A 94 -3.22 21.90 -4.89
C SER A 94 -2.88 20.40 -4.98
N THR A 95 -1.93 20.03 -5.84
CA THR A 95 -1.49 18.64 -5.99
C THR A 95 -0.61 18.21 -4.83
N TRP A 96 0.31 19.06 -4.37
CA TRP A 96 1.15 18.79 -3.20
C TRP A 96 0.28 18.58 -1.94
N ASP A 97 -0.70 19.45 -1.68
CA ASP A 97 -1.63 19.29 -0.57
C ASP A 97 -2.38 17.95 -0.65
N GLY A 98 -3.05 17.68 -1.78
CA GLY A 98 -3.92 16.52 -1.94
C GLY A 98 -3.19 15.18 -2.07
N GLN A 99 -2.05 15.15 -2.75
CA GLN A 99 -1.34 13.89 -3.04
C GLN A 99 -0.17 13.60 -2.11
N TRP A 100 0.37 14.60 -1.39
CA TRP A 100 1.51 14.43 -0.52
C TRP A 100 1.27 14.88 0.93
N LEU A 101 0.91 16.14 1.16
CA LEU A 101 0.77 16.66 2.54
C LEU A 101 -0.33 15.91 3.32
N ARG A 102 -1.47 15.68 2.73
CA ARG A 102 -2.56 14.94 3.36
C ARG A 102 -2.16 13.50 3.78
N PRO A 103 -1.51 12.67 2.93
CA PRO A 103 -0.89 11.41 3.36
C PRO A 103 0.11 11.55 4.50
N VAL A 104 0.96 12.58 4.50
CA VAL A 104 1.93 12.85 5.58
C VAL A 104 1.22 13.20 6.89
N LEU A 105 0.17 14.00 6.85
CA LEU A 105 -0.65 14.30 8.03
C LEU A 105 -1.37 13.06 8.55
N LEU A 106 -1.83 12.17 7.67
CA LEU A 106 -2.38 10.86 8.06
C LEU A 106 -1.31 9.97 8.71
N PHE A 107 -0.08 9.98 8.22
CA PHE A 107 1.04 9.29 8.89
C PHE A 107 1.23 9.82 10.31
N CYS A 108 1.25 11.14 10.49
CA CYS A 108 1.36 11.75 11.81
C CYS A 108 0.16 11.39 12.71
N ALA A 109 -1.05 11.41 12.16
CA ALA A 109 -2.26 10.99 12.89
C ALA A 109 -2.17 9.51 13.30
N GLY A 110 -1.79 8.62 12.39
CA GLY A 110 -1.58 7.19 12.66
C GLY A 110 -0.57 6.96 13.78
N LEU A 111 0.56 7.66 13.73
CA LEU A 111 1.63 7.58 14.73
C LEU A 111 1.15 7.85 16.15
N VAL A 112 0.31 8.86 16.31
CA VAL A 112 -0.16 9.32 17.63
C VAL A 112 -1.53 8.75 18.05
N LEU A 113 -2.18 8.01 17.14
CA LEU A 113 -3.56 7.54 17.31
C LEU A 113 -3.72 6.68 18.56
N LEU A 114 -2.89 5.64 18.70
CA LEU A 114 -3.01 4.71 19.82
C LEU A 114 -2.63 5.36 21.17
N PRO A 115 -1.53 6.14 21.29
CA PRO A 115 -1.26 6.92 22.51
C PRO A 115 -2.40 7.86 22.91
N ALA A 116 -3.07 8.49 21.92
CA ALA A 116 -4.19 9.37 22.17
C ALA A 116 -5.43 8.63 22.70
N ILE A 117 -5.73 7.44 22.14
CA ILE A 117 -6.86 6.60 22.54
C ILE A 117 -6.59 5.95 23.91
N GLN A 118 -5.41 5.38 24.13
CA GLN A 118 -5.08 4.62 25.36
C GLN A 118 -5.12 5.48 26.62
N ARG A 119 -4.91 6.76 26.49
CA ARG A 119 -5.09 7.67 27.64
C ARG A 119 -6.50 7.61 28.20
N GLN A 120 -7.51 7.52 27.34
CA GLN A 120 -8.93 7.51 27.73
C GLN A 120 -9.44 6.09 28.00
N TYR A 121 -8.95 5.15 27.18
CA TYR A 121 -9.32 3.76 27.23
C TYR A 121 -8.07 2.90 27.45
N PRO A 122 -7.52 2.85 28.69
CA PRO A 122 -6.29 2.11 28.97
C PRO A 122 -6.41 0.60 28.69
N SER A 123 -7.63 0.08 28.72
CA SER A 123 -7.93 -1.33 28.41
C SER A 123 -7.81 -1.69 26.93
N ILE A 124 -7.74 -0.70 26.03
CA ILE A 124 -7.56 -0.94 24.61
C ILE A 124 -6.06 -1.19 24.34
N SER A 125 -5.70 -2.45 24.18
CA SER A 125 -4.35 -2.82 23.78
C SER A 125 -4.13 -2.56 22.29
N ALA A 126 -2.84 -2.35 21.90
CA ALA A 126 -2.43 -2.23 20.50
C ALA A 126 -2.96 -3.39 19.64
N ALA A 127 -2.88 -4.60 20.17
CA ALA A 127 -3.37 -5.81 19.51
C ALA A 127 -4.88 -5.80 19.25
N ARG A 128 -5.69 -5.35 20.22
CA ARG A 128 -7.15 -5.22 20.02
C ARG A 128 -7.49 -4.18 18.97
N TYR A 129 -6.86 -3.01 19.04
CA TYR A 129 -7.14 -1.93 18.11
C TYR A 129 -6.75 -2.31 16.68
N PHE A 130 -5.56 -2.89 16.49
CA PHE A 130 -5.12 -3.35 15.17
C PHE A 130 -5.98 -4.50 14.64
N THR A 131 -6.47 -5.38 15.52
CA THR A 131 -7.43 -6.43 15.12
C THR A 131 -8.71 -5.85 14.54
N LEU A 132 -9.26 -4.79 15.16
CA LEU A 132 -10.44 -4.10 14.62
C LEU A 132 -10.16 -3.48 13.25
N ILE A 133 -9.02 -2.83 13.08
CA ILE A 133 -8.61 -2.27 11.77
C ILE A 133 -8.57 -3.36 10.70
N VAL A 134 -7.92 -4.50 10.98
CA VAL A 134 -7.85 -5.63 10.04
C VAL A 134 -9.24 -6.17 9.72
N LEU A 135 -10.14 -6.27 10.71
CA LEU A 135 -11.52 -6.73 10.50
C LEU A 135 -12.33 -5.77 9.60
N PHE A 136 -12.21 -4.47 9.81
CA PHE A 136 -12.93 -3.48 9.00
C PHE A 136 -12.40 -3.45 7.56
N PHE A 137 -11.11 -3.54 7.36
CA PHE A 137 -10.54 -3.72 6.02
C PHE A 137 -11.01 -5.03 5.38
N TRP A 138 -11.09 -6.13 6.15
CA TRP A 138 -11.58 -7.42 5.65
C TRP A 138 -13.09 -7.39 5.35
N GLY A 139 -13.86 -6.57 6.03
CA GLY A 139 -15.28 -6.36 5.74
C GLY A 139 -15.54 -5.98 4.28
N VAL A 140 -14.63 -5.24 3.66
CA VAL A 140 -14.71 -4.92 2.22
C VAL A 140 -14.54 -6.16 1.34
N VAL A 141 -13.67 -7.09 1.74
CA VAL A 141 -13.51 -8.38 1.05
C VAL A 141 -14.81 -9.16 1.10
N CYS A 142 -15.46 -9.20 2.28
CA CYS A 142 -16.76 -9.84 2.43
C CYS A 142 -17.83 -9.23 1.51
N ILE A 143 -17.89 -7.90 1.44
CA ILE A 143 -18.85 -7.21 0.54
C ILE A 143 -18.56 -7.56 -0.91
N HIS A 144 -17.30 -7.57 -1.33
CA HIS A 144 -16.93 -7.93 -2.70
C HIS A 144 -17.34 -9.37 -3.03
N LEU A 145 -17.10 -10.30 -2.12
CA LEU A 145 -17.51 -11.70 -2.31
C LEU A 145 -19.04 -11.86 -2.36
N LEU A 146 -19.75 -11.21 -1.43
CA LEU A 146 -21.22 -11.24 -1.42
C LEU A 146 -21.82 -10.62 -2.68
N ASP A 147 -21.27 -9.52 -3.15
CA ASP A 147 -21.70 -8.86 -4.37
C ASP A 147 -21.42 -9.72 -5.63
N THR A 148 -20.27 -10.42 -5.65
CA THR A 148 -19.96 -11.39 -6.71
C THR A 148 -20.97 -12.55 -6.73
N VAL A 149 -21.30 -13.12 -5.56
CA VAL A 149 -22.30 -14.18 -5.43
C VAL A 149 -23.69 -13.69 -5.88
N TRP A 150 -24.07 -12.48 -5.49
CA TRP A 150 -25.35 -11.89 -5.91
C TRP A 150 -25.42 -11.65 -7.41
N LEU A 151 -24.34 -11.15 -8.04
CA LEU A 151 -24.25 -10.97 -9.48
C LEU A 151 -24.35 -12.29 -10.23
N TYR A 152 -23.65 -13.32 -9.74
CA TYR A 152 -23.73 -14.67 -10.28
C TYR A 152 -25.17 -15.24 -10.21
N TRP A 153 -25.82 -15.06 -9.07
CA TRP A 153 -27.22 -15.50 -8.90
C TRP A 153 -28.18 -14.77 -9.85
N ARG A 154 -27.95 -13.48 -10.10
CA ARG A 154 -28.80 -12.67 -10.98
C ARG A 154 -28.54 -12.96 -12.46
N ASP A 155 -27.30 -13.07 -12.87
CA ASP A 155 -26.89 -13.05 -14.29
C ASP A 155 -26.48 -14.44 -14.81
N GLY A 156 -26.29 -15.42 -13.93
CA GLY A 156 -25.82 -16.77 -14.26
C GLY A 156 -24.35 -16.87 -14.67
N VAL A 157 -23.62 -15.75 -14.61
CA VAL A 157 -22.20 -15.68 -15.00
C VAL A 157 -21.35 -15.00 -13.92
N ILE A 158 -20.08 -15.42 -13.80
CA ILE A 158 -19.14 -14.77 -12.89
C ILE A 158 -18.59 -13.51 -13.56
N HIS A 159 -18.83 -12.36 -12.94
CA HIS A 159 -18.25 -11.09 -13.35
C HIS A 159 -16.84 -10.96 -12.76
N TRP A 160 -15.84 -11.30 -13.55
CA TRP A 160 -14.44 -11.27 -13.12
C TRP A 160 -13.96 -9.84 -12.90
N GLY A 161 -13.50 -9.57 -11.68
CA GLY A 161 -12.80 -8.34 -11.32
C GLY A 161 -13.66 -7.10 -11.07
N GLU A 162 -14.96 -7.14 -11.37
CA GLU A 162 -15.84 -5.99 -11.25
C GLU A 162 -17.10 -6.34 -10.48
N THR A 163 -17.38 -5.57 -9.44
CA THR A 163 -18.62 -5.65 -8.67
C THR A 163 -19.27 -4.26 -8.62
N ARG A 164 -20.51 -4.16 -8.15
CA ARG A 164 -21.26 -2.90 -8.12
C ARG A 164 -20.66 -1.89 -7.15
N ILE A 165 -20.11 -2.37 -6.02
CA ILE A 165 -19.64 -1.51 -4.93
C ILE A 165 -18.15 -1.20 -5.08
N VAL A 166 -17.34 -2.22 -5.43
CA VAL A 166 -15.89 -2.05 -5.63
C VAL A 166 -15.53 -2.52 -7.04
N TYR A 167 -15.91 -1.74 -8.04
CA TYR A 167 -15.71 -2.10 -9.44
C TYR A 167 -14.26 -1.91 -9.94
N ASN A 168 -13.40 -1.28 -9.15
CA ASN A 168 -12.01 -1.06 -9.55
C ASN A 168 -11.12 -2.21 -9.08
N ARG A 169 -10.75 -3.09 -10.02
CA ARG A 169 -9.87 -4.26 -9.81
C ARG A 169 -8.59 -3.91 -9.06
N THR A 170 -7.95 -2.80 -9.42
CA THR A 170 -6.67 -2.39 -8.82
C THR A 170 -6.83 -2.04 -7.35
N ARG A 171 -7.91 -1.34 -6.97
CA ARG A 171 -8.20 -0.98 -5.58
C ARG A 171 -8.46 -2.23 -4.74
N MET A 172 -9.29 -3.13 -5.26
CA MET A 172 -9.61 -4.36 -4.54
C MET A 172 -8.39 -5.26 -4.39
N SER A 173 -7.59 -5.44 -5.44
CA SER A 173 -6.32 -6.17 -5.40
C SER A 173 -5.35 -5.60 -4.35
N PHE A 174 -5.24 -4.28 -4.24
CA PHE A 174 -4.40 -3.63 -3.22
C PHE A 174 -4.88 -3.98 -1.81
N GLN A 175 -6.18 -3.85 -1.57
CA GLN A 175 -6.81 -4.14 -0.28
C GLN A 175 -6.61 -5.58 0.15
N VAL A 176 -6.88 -6.53 -0.76
CA VAL A 176 -6.74 -7.96 -0.52
C VAL A 176 -5.29 -8.33 -0.18
N ASN A 177 -4.32 -7.85 -0.97
CA ASN A 177 -2.91 -8.16 -0.74
C ASN A 177 -2.40 -7.65 0.61
N MET A 178 -2.81 -6.44 1.00
CA MET A 178 -2.45 -5.85 2.28
C MET A 178 -2.93 -6.72 3.45
N ILE A 179 -4.21 -7.12 3.43
CA ILE A 179 -4.79 -7.96 4.50
C ILE A 179 -4.17 -9.35 4.48
N THR A 180 -3.97 -9.93 3.31
CA THR A 180 -3.35 -11.25 3.15
C THR A 180 -1.96 -11.30 3.78
N GLY A 181 -1.15 -10.26 3.61
CA GLY A 181 0.15 -10.14 4.26
C GLY A 181 0.07 -10.22 5.79
N PHE A 182 -0.88 -9.51 6.41
CA PHE A 182 -1.10 -9.57 7.86
C PHE A 182 -1.61 -10.93 8.34
N LEU A 183 -2.57 -11.53 7.62
CA LEU A 183 -3.13 -12.83 7.99
C LEU A 183 -2.09 -13.95 7.88
N LEU A 184 -1.30 -13.97 6.81
CA LEU A 184 -0.22 -14.94 6.61
C LEU A 184 0.83 -14.81 7.70
N ALA A 185 1.30 -13.60 7.98
CA ALA A 185 2.27 -13.34 9.04
C ALA A 185 1.77 -13.86 10.39
N GLU A 186 0.52 -13.57 10.74
CA GLU A 186 -0.09 -14.00 12.01
C GLU A 186 -0.25 -15.51 12.09
N LEU A 187 -0.77 -16.17 11.04
CA LEU A 187 -0.98 -17.62 11.02
C LEU A 187 0.34 -18.39 11.11
N LEU A 188 1.34 -17.95 10.34
CA LEU A 188 2.65 -18.58 10.34
C LEU A 188 3.39 -18.36 11.68
N ALA A 189 3.29 -17.16 12.26
CA ALA A 189 3.87 -16.90 13.57
C ALA A 189 3.21 -17.74 14.68
N ARG A 190 1.89 -17.98 14.61
CA ARG A 190 1.21 -18.91 15.54
C ARG A 190 1.72 -20.34 15.42
N GLY A 191 1.90 -20.81 14.19
CA GLY A 191 2.39 -22.17 13.94
C GLY A 191 3.86 -22.37 14.35
N LEU A 192 4.72 -21.44 13.96
CA LEU A 192 6.18 -21.58 14.09
C LEU A 192 6.75 -21.00 15.39
N MET A 193 6.19 -19.88 15.84
CA MET A 193 6.75 -19.10 16.94
C MET A 193 5.89 -19.15 18.20
N HIS A 194 4.67 -19.73 18.14
CA HIS A 194 3.65 -19.69 19.19
C HIS A 194 3.30 -18.27 19.65
N GLN A 195 3.51 -17.27 18.78
CA GLN A 195 3.19 -15.88 19.08
C GLN A 195 1.83 -15.53 18.49
N ARG A 196 1.08 -14.70 19.21
CA ARG A 196 -0.24 -14.20 18.81
C ARG A 196 -0.29 -12.70 19.02
N PHE A 197 -0.63 -11.99 17.98
CA PHE A 197 -0.88 -10.54 18.05
C PHE A 197 -2.36 -10.21 17.82
N LEU A 198 -2.94 -10.70 16.72
CA LEU A 198 -4.37 -10.49 16.45
C LEU A 198 -5.24 -11.28 17.44
N ARG A 199 -6.25 -10.62 18.00
CA ARG A 199 -7.15 -11.18 19.02
C ARG A 199 -8.31 -11.98 18.40
N LEU A 200 -7.99 -12.83 17.41
CA LEU A 200 -8.93 -13.68 16.68
C LEU A 200 -8.56 -15.16 16.89
N LYS A 201 -9.54 -16.05 16.79
CA LYS A 201 -9.29 -17.49 16.82
C LYS A 201 -8.59 -17.94 15.52
N THR A 202 -7.69 -18.92 15.61
CA THR A 202 -6.93 -19.42 14.45
C THR A 202 -7.81 -19.93 13.31
N PRO A 203 -8.91 -20.69 13.56
CA PRO A 203 -9.82 -21.11 12.48
C PRO A 203 -10.46 -19.93 11.75
N PHE A 204 -10.81 -18.85 12.46
CA PHE A 204 -11.38 -17.67 11.84
C PHE A 204 -10.37 -16.92 10.98
N LEU A 205 -9.10 -16.82 11.42
CA LEU A 205 -8.02 -16.26 10.59
C LEU A 205 -7.78 -17.10 9.32
N ALA A 206 -7.83 -18.42 9.43
CA ALA A 206 -7.71 -19.31 8.26
C ALA A 206 -8.88 -19.11 7.29
N PHE A 207 -10.11 -18.96 7.82
CA PHE A 207 -11.28 -18.61 7.01
C PHE A 207 -11.12 -17.25 6.32
N MET A 208 -10.67 -16.22 7.04
CA MET A 208 -10.38 -14.91 6.46
C MET A 208 -9.36 -15.02 5.32
N LEU A 209 -8.30 -15.80 5.50
CA LEU A 209 -7.30 -16.03 4.47
C LEU A 209 -7.88 -16.74 3.27
N LEU A 210 -8.70 -17.77 3.46
CA LEU A 210 -9.38 -18.46 2.37
C LEU A 210 -10.27 -17.51 1.56
N CYS A 211 -11.06 -16.67 2.23
CA CYS A 211 -11.86 -15.62 1.57
C CYS A 211 -10.99 -14.68 0.75
N ASN A 212 -9.82 -14.28 1.28
CA ASN A 212 -8.89 -13.41 0.56
C ASN A 212 -8.30 -14.09 -0.68
N LEU A 213 -7.96 -15.38 -0.61
CA LEU A 213 -7.44 -16.14 -1.74
C LEU A 213 -8.50 -16.26 -2.85
N ILE A 214 -9.75 -16.58 -2.48
CA ILE A 214 -10.88 -16.60 -3.42
C ILE A 214 -11.07 -15.21 -4.05
N CYS A 215 -11.05 -14.15 -3.25
CA CYS A 215 -11.18 -12.79 -3.75
C CYS A 215 -10.02 -12.40 -4.67
N THR A 216 -8.77 -12.83 -4.39
CA THR A 216 -7.63 -12.61 -5.29
C THR A 216 -7.86 -13.22 -6.67
N ALA A 217 -8.41 -14.43 -6.73
CA ALA A 217 -8.75 -15.10 -7.97
C ALA A 217 -9.87 -14.34 -8.71
N LEU A 218 -10.94 -13.97 -8.01
CA LEU A 218 -12.10 -13.27 -8.58
C LEU A 218 -11.76 -11.88 -9.11
N VAL A 219 -10.84 -11.17 -8.48
CA VAL A 219 -10.38 -9.83 -8.91
C VAL A 219 -9.61 -9.88 -10.21
N ASP A 220 -9.09 -11.04 -10.63
CA ASP A 220 -8.42 -11.29 -11.91
C ASP A 220 -7.37 -10.23 -12.28
N THR A 221 -6.45 -9.97 -11.35
CA THR A 221 -5.32 -9.08 -11.61
C THR A 221 -4.00 -9.83 -11.46
N ARG A 222 -3.16 -9.84 -12.50
CA ARG A 222 -1.81 -10.41 -12.45
C ARG A 222 -0.99 -9.86 -11.29
N TRP A 223 -1.12 -8.57 -11.02
CA TRP A 223 -0.45 -7.91 -9.90
C TRP A 223 -0.96 -8.37 -8.53
N GLY A 224 -2.23 -8.78 -8.45
CA GLY A 224 -2.77 -9.43 -7.25
C GLY A 224 -2.05 -10.74 -6.96
N THR A 225 -1.91 -11.58 -7.96
CA THR A 225 -1.21 -12.88 -7.85
C THR A 225 0.28 -12.70 -7.52
N ILE A 226 0.98 -11.78 -8.22
CA ILE A 226 2.40 -11.48 -7.95
C ILE A 226 2.57 -10.92 -6.53
N GLY A 227 1.68 -10.02 -6.08
CA GLY A 227 1.71 -9.48 -4.73
C GLY A 227 1.47 -10.55 -3.67
N LEU A 228 0.58 -11.51 -3.91
CA LEU A 228 0.36 -12.66 -3.03
C LEU A 228 1.60 -13.53 -2.91
N VAL A 229 2.18 -13.93 -4.05
CA VAL A 229 3.44 -14.73 -4.09
C VAL A 229 4.58 -13.99 -3.41
N GLY A 230 4.73 -12.69 -3.67
CA GLY A 230 5.73 -11.83 -3.02
C GLY A 230 5.54 -11.75 -1.50
N SER A 231 4.30 -11.65 -1.03
CA SER A 231 3.97 -11.64 0.41
C SER A 231 4.28 -12.98 1.07
N LEU A 232 3.95 -14.10 0.42
CA LEU A 232 4.28 -15.45 0.87
C LEU A 232 5.80 -15.61 1.00
N PHE A 233 6.55 -15.26 -0.04
CA PHE A 233 8.00 -15.39 -0.08
C PHE A 233 8.70 -14.49 0.95
N SER A 234 8.28 -13.24 1.09
CA SER A 234 8.82 -12.32 2.08
C SER A 234 8.53 -12.77 3.51
N THR A 235 7.30 -13.22 3.78
CA THR A 235 6.92 -13.78 5.10
C THR A 235 7.78 -14.98 5.43
N PHE A 236 8.00 -15.84 4.44
CA PHE A 236 8.87 -16.99 4.57
C PHE A 236 10.30 -16.60 4.94
N ILE A 237 10.94 -15.68 4.20
CA ILE A 237 12.31 -15.22 4.48
C ILE A 237 12.41 -14.72 5.93
N LEU A 238 11.48 -13.88 6.37
CA LEU A 238 11.49 -13.33 7.73
C LEU A 238 11.36 -14.41 8.80
N LEU A 239 10.46 -15.39 8.60
CA LEU A 239 10.29 -16.49 9.54
C LEU A 239 11.50 -17.43 9.55
N SER A 240 12.12 -17.70 8.41
CA SER A 240 13.34 -18.48 8.33
C SER A 240 14.49 -17.82 9.10
N LEU A 241 14.68 -16.52 8.91
CA LEU A 241 15.69 -15.74 9.64
C LEU A 241 15.47 -15.74 11.16
N HIS A 242 14.20 -15.84 11.60
CA HIS A 242 13.88 -15.97 13.03
C HIS A 242 14.05 -17.39 13.55
N SER A 243 13.62 -18.40 12.79
CA SER A 243 13.60 -19.80 13.22
C SER A 243 14.97 -20.48 13.18
N MET A 244 15.89 -20.04 12.30
CA MET A 244 17.27 -20.55 12.25
C MET A 244 18.01 -20.38 13.60
N ARG A 245 17.53 -19.54 14.49
CA ARG A 245 18.04 -19.38 15.85
C ARG A 245 17.46 -20.39 16.87
N ARG A 246 16.42 -21.12 16.51
CA ARG A 246 15.74 -22.09 17.38
C ARG A 246 15.60 -23.40 16.60
N SER A 247 16.23 -24.45 16.95
CA SER A 247 16.27 -25.86 16.51
C SER A 247 15.06 -26.49 15.77
N ARG A 248 14.21 -25.73 15.06
CA ARG A 248 13.03 -26.20 14.31
C ARG A 248 13.22 -26.18 12.79
N VAL A 249 14.43 -26.46 12.34
CA VAL A 249 14.83 -26.41 10.91
C VAL A 249 13.93 -27.27 10.03
N VAL A 250 13.52 -28.45 10.50
CA VAL A 250 12.71 -29.39 9.71
C VAL A 250 11.29 -28.88 9.47
N LEU A 251 10.60 -28.40 10.51
CA LEU A 251 9.24 -27.87 10.37
C LEU A 251 9.23 -26.61 9.50
N THR A 252 10.20 -25.74 9.71
CA THR A 252 10.36 -24.53 8.89
C THR A 252 10.64 -24.91 7.46
N GLY A 253 11.53 -25.88 7.20
CA GLY A 253 11.82 -26.40 5.87
C GLY A 253 10.59 -26.98 5.16
N GLY A 254 9.74 -27.72 5.89
CA GLY A 254 8.49 -28.27 5.33
C GLY A 254 7.47 -27.19 4.95
N ILE A 255 7.26 -26.19 5.81
CA ILE A 255 6.38 -25.05 5.51
C ILE A 255 6.92 -24.24 4.31
N LEU A 256 8.23 -24.08 4.23
CA LEU A 256 8.95 -23.50 3.12
C LEU A 256 8.61 -24.16 1.80
N LEU A 257 8.86 -25.43 1.79
CA LEU A 257 8.60 -26.25 0.60
C LEU A 257 7.12 -26.12 0.20
N GLY A 258 6.19 -26.15 1.16
CA GLY A 258 4.77 -25.95 0.92
C GLY A 258 4.46 -24.57 0.31
N ILE A 259 5.08 -23.49 0.79
CA ILE A 259 4.93 -22.12 0.24
C ILE A 259 5.50 -22.04 -1.18
N VAL A 260 6.69 -22.61 -1.42
CA VAL A 260 7.30 -22.66 -2.76
C VAL A 260 6.39 -23.43 -3.72
N ILE A 261 5.94 -24.62 -3.33
CA ILE A 261 5.03 -25.43 -4.15
C ILE A 261 3.72 -24.65 -4.44
N ALA A 262 3.09 -24.06 -3.43
CA ALA A 262 1.87 -23.25 -3.61
C ALA A 262 2.12 -22.06 -4.55
N SER A 263 3.26 -21.36 -4.41
CA SER A 263 3.64 -20.24 -5.28
C SER A 263 3.84 -20.68 -6.72
N VAL A 264 4.51 -21.81 -6.93
CA VAL A 264 4.74 -22.40 -8.27
C VAL A 264 3.41 -22.82 -8.89
N LEU A 265 2.54 -23.50 -8.13
CA LEU A 265 1.22 -23.92 -8.63
C LEU A 265 0.33 -22.74 -9.00
N LEU A 266 0.30 -21.69 -8.17
CA LEU A 266 -0.45 -20.46 -8.47
C LEU A 266 0.14 -19.75 -9.70
N GLY A 267 1.46 -19.64 -9.79
CA GLY A 267 2.14 -19.06 -10.94
C GLY A 267 1.87 -19.84 -12.22
N TYR A 268 1.95 -21.17 -12.16
CA TYR A 268 1.64 -22.05 -13.28
C TYR A 268 0.17 -21.97 -13.71
N ALA A 269 -0.76 -21.99 -12.76
CA ALA A 269 -2.17 -21.81 -13.05
C ALA A 269 -2.45 -20.46 -13.73
N SER A 270 -1.89 -19.36 -13.20
CA SER A 270 -2.00 -18.04 -13.81
C SER A 270 -1.39 -18.00 -15.21
N TRP A 271 -0.23 -18.60 -15.41
CA TRP A 271 0.44 -18.67 -16.71
C TRP A 271 -0.38 -19.47 -17.74
N LYS A 272 -1.02 -20.56 -17.32
CA LYS A 272 -1.84 -21.41 -18.18
C LYS A 272 -3.18 -20.77 -18.54
N THR A 273 -3.78 -20.00 -17.64
CA THR A 273 -5.11 -19.41 -17.83
C THR A 273 -5.08 -18.03 -18.50
N ASP A 274 -3.98 -17.28 -18.38
CA ASP A 274 -3.84 -15.96 -18.99
C ASP A 274 -2.84 -16.00 -20.16
N PRO A 275 -3.34 -15.98 -21.44
CA PRO A 275 -2.46 -16.07 -22.61
C PRO A 275 -1.48 -14.88 -22.72
N ARG A 276 -1.72 -13.78 -22.01
CA ARG A 276 -0.82 -12.62 -21.98
C ARG A 276 0.56 -12.93 -21.37
N TRP A 277 0.69 -14.00 -20.59
CA TRP A 277 2.00 -14.46 -20.11
C TRP A 277 2.85 -15.05 -21.23
N GLN A 278 2.23 -15.69 -22.22
CA GLN A 278 2.95 -16.35 -23.31
C GLN A 278 3.58 -15.35 -24.27
N SER A 279 2.97 -14.19 -24.46
CA SER A 279 3.46 -13.10 -25.31
C SER A 279 4.24 -12.02 -24.54
N LEU A 280 4.45 -12.19 -23.22
CA LEU A 280 4.99 -11.13 -22.36
C LEU A 280 6.32 -10.58 -22.87
N GLU A 281 7.27 -11.45 -23.21
CA GLU A 281 8.59 -11.05 -23.65
C GLU A 281 8.54 -10.35 -25.02
N THR A 282 7.88 -10.96 -25.99
CA THR A 282 7.78 -10.44 -27.36
C THR A 282 7.01 -9.12 -27.41
N ASP A 283 5.93 -9.01 -26.64
CA ASP A 283 5.17 -7.77 -26.51
C ASP A 283 5.97 -6.68 -25.80
N ALA A 284 6.71 -7.04 -24.74
CA ALA A 284 7.53 -6.09 -23.99
C ALA A 284 8.67 -5.52 -24.87
N VAL A 285 9.35 -6.35 -25.67
CA VAL A 285 10.38 -5.91 -26.63
C VAL A 285 9.76 -4.98 -27.68
N THR A 286 8.60 -5.35 -28.22
CA THR A 286 7.90 -4.53 -29.22
C THR A 286 7.49 -3.19 -28.61
N GLY A 287 6.95 -3.18 -27.39
CA GLY A 287 6.57 -1.95 -26.70
C GLY A 287 7.75 -1.08 -26.29
N TRP A 288 8.86 -1.68 -25.84
CA TRP A 288 10.10 -0.95 -25.50
C TRP A 288 10.63 -0.12 -26.66
N ASN A 289 10.55 -0.67 -27.88
CA ASN A 289 11.01 -0.03 -29.10
C ASN A 289 9.94 0.83 -29.78
N ALA A 290 8.72 0.90 -29.23
CA ALA A 290 7.63 1.64 -29.85
C ALA A 290 7.86 3.15 -29.83
N PRO A 291 7.66 3.85 -30.95
CA PRO A 291 7.79 5.29 -30.99
C PRO A 291 6.65 6.01 -30.22
N PHE A 292 6.84 7.27 -29.86
CA PHE A 292 5.87 8.07 -29.10
C PHE A 292 4.49 8.20 -29.75
N ASN A 293 4.41 8.17 -31.06
CA ASN A 293 3.15 8.24 -31.82
C ASN A 293 2.49 6.88 -32.00
N SER A 294 2.96 5.86 -31.31
CA SER A 294 2.44 4.51 -31.39
C SER A 294 1.04 4.39 -30.78
N PHE A 295 0.41 3.24 -31.01
CA PHE A 295 -0.84 2.82 -30.41
C PHE A 295 -0.89 3.01 -28.87
N CYS A 296 0.24 2.91 -28.18
CA CYS A 296 0.31 3.05 -26.73
C CYS A 296 0.00 4.46 -26.23
N TYR A 297 0.32 5.48 -27.01
CA TYR A 297 0.16 6.91 -26.61
C TYR A 297 -1.07 7.57 -27.19
N ASN A 298 -1.48 7.13 -28.39
CA ASN A 298 -2.64 7.66 -29.08
C ASN A 298 -3.64 6.55 -29.43
N ARG A 299 -4.61 6.33 -28.54
CA ARG A 299 -5.59 5.24 -28.68
C ARG A 299 -6.52 5.37 -29.89
N THR A 300 -6.62 6.55 -30.48
CA THR A 300 -7.60 6.81 -31.55
C THR A 300 -7.12 6.46 -32.96
N ASN A 301 -5.80 6.35 -33.18
CA ASN A 301 -5.21 6.15 -34.51
C ASN A 301 -4.38 4.86 -34.65
N GLY A 302 -4.48 3.93 -33.71
CA GLY A 302 -3.48 2.89 -33.62
C GLY A 302 -3.86 1.55 -34.20
N ILE A 303 -3.30 1.20 -35.35
CA ILE A 303 -3.08 -0.19 -35.72
C ILE A 303 -2.16 -0.77 -34.64
N ARG A 304 -2.62 -1.82 -33.96
CA ARG A 304 -1.78 -2.54 -32.99
C ARG A 304 -0.53 -3.04 -33.70
N PRO A 305 0.68 -2.70 -33.24
CA PRO A 305 1.88 -3.27 -33.82
C PRO A 305 1.86 -4.79 -33.64
N LEU A 306 2.41 -5.48 -34.62
CA LEU A 306 2.64 -6.92 -34.52
C LEU A 306 3.91 -7.14 -33.68
N ASN A 307 3.86 -8.11 -32.78
CA ASN A 307 5.04 -8.59 -32.07
C ASN A 307 5.91 -9.48 -32.97
N ASN A 308 7.07 -9.89 -32.50
CA ASN A 308 8.01 -10.71 -33.27
C ASN A 308 7.47 -12.09 -33.68
N LEU A 309 6.31 -12.50 -33.13
CA LEU A 309 5.61 -13.73 -33.52
C LEU A 309 4.53 -13.49 -34.58
N GLY A 310 4.39 -12.24 -35.06
CA GLY A 310 3.35 -11.86 -36.04
C GLY A 310 1.96 -11.69 -35.44
N HIS A 311 1.82 -11.70 -34.12
CA HIS A 311 0.54 -11.49 -33.41
C HIS A 311 0.38 -10.01 -32.99
N PRO A 312 -0.86 -9.48 -32.92
CA PRO A 312 -1.11 -8.16 -32.39
C PRO A 312 -0.59 -8.06 -30.94
N MET A 313 0.30 -7.10 -30.67
CA MET A 313 0.91 -6.84 -29.36
C MET A 313 -0.16 -6.68 -28.27
N ASP A 314 -0.05 -7.39 -27.16
CA ASP A 314 -0.92 -7.14 -26.03
C ASP A 314 -0.70 -5.74 -25.45
N HIS A 315 -1.79 -4.98 -25.33
CA HIS A 315 -1.73 -3.60 -24.83
C HIS A 315 -1.12 -3.49 -23.43
N SER A 316 -1.46 -4.41 -22.54
CA SER A 316 -1.00 -4.37 -21.15
C SER A 316 0.50 -4.66 -21.03
N ASN A 317 1.04 -5.59 -21.84
CA ASN A 317 2.45 -5.95 -21.84
C ASN A 317 3.31 -4.90 -22.56
N GLY A 318 2.98 -4.64 -23.83
CA GLY A 318 3.80 -3.79 -24.68
C GLY A 318 3.74 -2.32 -24.25
N CYS A 319 2.54 -1.77 -24.00
CA CYS A 319 2.45 -0.38 -23.61
C CYS A 319 3.06 -0.08 -22.24
N ARG A 320 3.01 -1.02 -21.31
CA ARG A 320 3.73 -0.84 -20.02
C ARG A 320 5.24 -0.83 -20.19
N ALA A 321 5.79 -1.68 -21.05
CA ALA A 321 7.22 -1.64 -21.37
C ALA A 321 7.63 -0.31 -22.01
N SER A 322 6.81 0.20 -22.95
CA SER A 322 6.99 1.52 -23.55
C SER A 322 6.95 2.63 -22.50
N PHE A 323 5.96 2.65 -21.61
CA PHE A 323 5.82 3.67 -20.56
C PHE A 323 6.96 3.61 -19.55
N PHE A 324 7.47 2.41 -19.23
CA PHE A 324 8.64 2.26 -18.38
C PHE A 324 9.88 2.88 -19.01
N HIS A 325 10.17 2.53 -20.27
CA HIS A 325 11.32 3.06 -21.01
C HIS A 325 11.26 4.58 -21.12
N GLN A 326 10.13 5.11 -21.63
CA GLN A 326 9.96 6.55 -21.81
C GLN A 326 9.90 7.29 -20.47
N GLY A 327 9.29 6.72 -19.46
CA GLY A 327 9.22 7.32 -18.14
C GLY A 327 10.60 7.51 -17.50
N TRP A 328 11.49 6.52 -17.58
CA TRP A 328 12.87 6.67 -17.09
C TRP A 328 13.68 7.66 -17.93
N LYS A 329 13.45 7.70 -19.25
CA LYS A 329 14.05 8.72 -20.10
C LYS A 329 13.66 10.13 -19.67
N LEU A 330 12.36 10.37 -19.40
CA LEU A 330 11.88 11.65 -18.89
C LEU A 330 12.48 12.01 -17.52
N VAL A 331 12.63 11.04 -16.59
CA VAL A 331 13.30 11.29 -15.30
C VAL A 331 14.76 11.68 -15.50
N ALA A 332 15.46 11.08 -16.48
CA ALA A 332 16.85 11.41 -16.78
C ALA A 332 16.98 12.80 -17.47
N GLU A 333 16.06 13.16 -18.34
CA GLU A 333 16.01 14.45 -19.02
C GLU A 333 15.58 15.60 -18.09
N HIS A 334 14.79 15.28 -17.03
CA HIS A 334 14.32 16.23 -16.04
C HIS A 334 14.74 15.82 -14.63
N PRO A 335 16.05 15.83 -14.29
CA PRO A 335 16.56 15.31 -13.04
C PRO A 335 16.08 16.07 -11.78
N ALA A 336 15.65 17.32 -11.92
CA ALA A 336 15.01 18.11 -10.86
C ALA A 336 13.50 17.84 -10.75
N GLY A 337 12.90 17.15 -11.74
CA GLY A 337 11.46 16.96 -11.87
C GLY A 337 10.74 18.16 -12.47
N MET A 338 9.41 18.09 -12.50
CA MET A 338 8.51 19.09 -13.10
C MET A 338 7.56 19.74 -12.08
N GLY A 339 7.76 19.45 -10.80
CA GLY A 339 6.85 19.82 -9.72
C GLY A 339 5.62 18.90 -9.60
N PRO A 340 5.00 18.86 -8.40
CA PRO A 340 3.76 18.13 -8.15
C PRO A 340 2.67 18.55 -9.14
N ARG A 341 2.14 17.58 -9.89
CA ARG A 341 1.14 17.81 -10.92
C ARG A 341 0.25 16.60 -11.13
N LYS A 342 -1.03 16.84 -11.41
CA LYS A 342 -1.90 15.78 -11.90
C LYS A 342 -1.44 15.37 -13.30
N GLU A 343 -1.42 14.06 -13.57
CA GLU A 343 -1.07 13.50 -14.86
C GLU A 343 0.29 14.00 -15.42
N ALA A 344 1.31 14.06 -14.56
CA ALA A 344 2.63 14.59 -14.87
C ALA A 344 3.24 13.93 -16.13
N PHE A 345 3.13 12.61 -16.26
CA PHE A 345 3.62 11.86 -17.42
C PHE A 345 3.04 12.39 -18.74
N ARG A 346 1.70 12.51 -18.80
CA ARG A 346 1.02 13.04 -20.01
C ARG A 346 1.46 14.47 -20.33
N TYR A 347 1.54 15.30 -19.29
CA TYR A 347 1.92 16.70 -19.48
C TYR A 347 3.31 16.84 -20.06
N VAL A 348 4.30 16.15 -19.51
CA VAL A 348 5.69 16.23 -19.99
C VAL A 348 5.80 15.67 -21.39
N LEU A 349 5.19 14.52 -21.68
CA LEU A 349 5.17 13.96 -23.02
C LEU A 349 4.58 14.93 -24.05
N ARG A 350 3.42 15.52 -23.78
CA ARG A 350 2.80 16.50 -24.69
C ARG A 350 3.68 17.72 -24.94
N ARG A 351 4.32 18.23 -23.90
CA ARG A 351 5.21 19.39 -23.98
C ARG A 351 6.44 19.07 -24.82
N ASP A 352 7.11 17.95 -24.56
CA ASP A 352 8.39 17.62 -25.17
C ASP A 352 8.23 17.11 -26.62
N THR A 353 7.12 16.47 -26.93
CA THR A 353 6.83 15.97 -28.28
C THR A 353 5.98 16.93 -29.14
N GLN A 354 5.42 17.99 -28.54
CA GLN A 354 4.45 18.90 -29.18
C GLN A 354 3.20 18.16 -29.72
N ASP A 355 2.89 16.97 -29.22
CA ASP A 355 1.77 16.13 -29.66
C ASP A 355 0.63 16.09 -28.63
N ASN A 356 -0.42 16.92 -28.90
CA ASN A 356 -1.59 17.01 -28.05
C ASN A 356 -2.52 15.79 -28.11
N ARG A 357 -2.30 14.84 -29.03
CA ARG A 357 -3.08 13.62 -29.19
C ARG A 357 -2.73 12.58 -28.12
N ILE A 358 -1.58 12.74 -27.42
CA ILE A 358 -1.19 11.86 -26.32
C ILE A 358 -2.25 11.91 -25.21
N ASN A 359 -2.86 10.76 -24.92
CA ASN A 359 -3.95 10.66 -23.95
C ASN A 359 -3.74 9.53 -22.90
N ILE A 360 -2.52 9.45 -22.38
CA ILE A 360 -2.15 8.51 -21.32
C ILE A 360 -1.97 9.29 -20.02
N PRO A 361 -2.81 9.10 -19.01
CA PRO A 361 -2.78 9.94 -17.81
C PRO A 361 -1.55 9.72 -16.94
N HIS A 362 -0.95 8.51 -16.99
CA HIS A 362 0.18 8.14 -16.13
C HIS A 362 0.99 6.97 -16.71
N SER A 363 2.24 6.83 -16.28
CA SER A 363 3.18 5.79 -16.72
C SER A 363 2.83 4.37 -16.23
N HIS A 364 1.90 4.19 -15.32
CA HIS A 364 1.61 2.96 -14.56
C HIS A 364 2.72 2.51 -13.59
N TYR A 365 3.73 3.34 -13.33
CA TYR A 365 4.82 3.06 -12.39
C TYR A 365 4.89 4.20 -11.37
N GLY A 366 4.63 3.89 -10.09
CA GLY A 366 4.59 4.91 -9.03
C GLY A 366 5.93 5.62 -8.87
N LEU A 367 7.04 4.89 -8.91
CA LEU A 367 8.37 5.45 -8.75
C LEU A 367 8.75 6.40 -9.91
N ILE A 368 8.37 6.05 -11.14
CA ILE A 368 8.61 6.88 -12.33
C ILE A 368 7.76 8.17 -12.24
N GLU A 369 6.47 8.05 -11.95
CA GLU A 369 5.59 9.21 -11.76
C GLU A 369 6.10 10.15 -10.68
N PHE A 370 6.59 9.58 -9.56
CA PHE A 370 7.16 10.34 -8.48
C PHE A 370 8.46 11.03 -8.90
N GLY A 371 9.28 10.34 -9.71
CA GLY A 371 10.50 10.90 -10.30
C GLY A 371 10.25 12.02 -11.31
N ILE A 372 9.26 11.87 -12.17
CA ILE A 372 8.86 12.94 -13.11
C ILE A 372 8.41 14.18 -12.36
N GLN A 373 7.69 14.02 -11.24
CA GLN A 373 7.23 15.16 -10.43
C GLN A 373 8.36 15.78 -9.60
N ASN A 374 9.16 14.95 -8.92
CA ASN A 374 10.04 15.40 -7.84
C ASN A 374 11.53 15.18 -8.13
N GLY A 375 11.87 14.70 -9.32
CA GLY A 375 13.25 14.43 -9.74
C GLY A 375 13.91 13.25 -9.03
N ILE A 376 15.21 13.09 -9.31
CA ILE A 376 16.03 12.01 -8.74
C ILE A 376 16.17 12.16 -7.22
N ALA A 377 16.30 13.39 -6.71
CA ALA A 377 16.37 13.64 -5.27
C ALA A 377 15.05 13.27 -4.56
N GLY A 378 13.91 13.48 -5.20
CA GLY A 378 12.61 13.00 -4.70
C GLY A 378 12.57 11.47 -4.59
N ILE A 379 13.00 10.75 -5.64
CA ILE A 379 13.11 9.28 -5.62
C ILE A 379 14.02 8.83 -4.47
N ALA A 380 15.21 9.44 -4.33
CA ALA A 380 16.15 9.11 -3.27
C ALA A 380 15.53 9.33 -1.87
N GLY A 381 14.87 10.47 -1.66
CA GLY A 381 14.18 10.79 -0.40
C GLY A 381 13.08 9.78 -0.08
N TRP A 382 12.30 9.34 -1.07
CA TRP A 382 11.29 8.29 -0.90
C TRP A 382 11.91 6.94 -0.52
N LEU A 383 12.97 6.53 -1.19
CA LEU A 383 13.68 5.28 -0.88
C LEU A 383 14.32 5.31 0.52
N ILE A 384 14.87 6.46 0.95
CA ILE A 384 15.38 6.66 2.30
C ILE A 384 14.26 6.55 3.34
N LEU A 385 13.07 7.11 3.05
CA LEU A 385 11.90 6.98 3.93
C LEU A 385 11.48 5.51 4.08
N LEU A 386 11.39 4.77 2.99
CA LEU A 386 11.07 3.33 3.02
C LEU A 386 12.13 2.54 3.79
N ALA A 387 13.42 2.82 3.55
CA ALA A 387 14.52 2.21 4.30
C ALA A 387 14.44 2.51 5.79
N GLY A 388 14.04 3.72 6.17
CA GLY A 388 13.81 4.11 7.56
C GLY A 388 12.66 3.32 8.21
N CYS A 389 11.53 3.18 7.52
CA CYS A 389 10.40 2.34 7.97
C CYS A 389 10.84 0.88 8.13
N TRP A 390 11.59 0.38 7.14
CA TRP A 390 12.12 -0.98 7.16
C TRP A 390 13.11 -1.20 8.30
N TYR A 391 13.99 -0.24 8.57
CA TYR A 391 14.91 -0.28 9.70
C TYR A 391 14.18 -0.35 11.06
N VAL A 392 13.13 0.44 11.25
CA VAL A 392 12.29 0.36 12.46
C VAL A 392 11.65 -1.03 12.56
N GLY A 393 11.06 -1.53 11.47
CA GLY A 393 10.47 -2.88 11.43
C GLY A 393 11.50 -3.97 11.74
N TRP A 394 12.68 -3.90 11.14
CA TRP A 394 13.76 -4.85 11.38
C TRP A 394 14.27 -4.86 12.82
N ARG A 395 14.43 -3.67 13.42
CA ARG A 395 14.84 -3.55 14.82
C ARG A 395 13.79 -4.18 15.75
N GLU A 396 12.53 -3.88 15.56
CA GLU A 396 11.46 -4.47 16.37
C GLU A 396 11.33 -5.98 16.15
N PHE A 397 11.49 -6.45 14.92
CA PHE A 397 11.52 -7.89 14.60
C PHE A 397 12.65 -8.62 15.32
N ARG A 398 13.81 -8.00 15.46
CA ARG A 398 15.02 -8.62 16.06
C ARG A 398 15.10 -8.48 17.57
N HIS A 399 14.69 -7.36 18.11
CA HIS A 399 15.00 -6.95 19.48
C HIS A 399 13.79 -6.43 20.27
N GLY A 400 12.64 -6.32 19.69
CA GLY A 400 11.43 -5.79 20.29
C GLY A 400 10.23 -6.72 20.10
N ASN A 401 9.13 -6.15 19.62
CA ASN A 401 7.92 -6.92 19.29
C ASN A 401 8.04 -7.52 17.89
N THR A 402 8.44 -8.80 17.83
CA THR A 402 8.65 -9.54 16.58
C THR A 402 7.46 -9.44 15.61
N MET A 403 6.22 -9.53 16.13
CA MET A 403 5.01 -9.47 15.29
C MET A 403 4.79 -8.10 14.68
N LEU A 404 4.92 -7.03 15.46
CA LEU A 404 4.82 -5.66 14.94
C LEU A 404 5.91 -5.36 13.92
N GLY A 405 7.15 -5.80 14.22
CA GLY A 405 8.26 -5.68 13.29
C GLY A 405 7.97 -6.40 11.96
N MET A 406 7.46 -7.63 12.01
CA MET A 406 7.11 -8.41 10.84
C MET A 406 5.98 -7.75 10.02
N PHE A 407 4.93 -7.24 10.68
CA PHE A 407 3.85 -6.53 9.99
C PHE A 407 4.36 -5.27 9.27
N LEU A 408 5.20 -4.47 9.92
CA LEU A 408 5.76 -3.27 9.32
C LEU A 408 6.67 -3.59 8.14
N LEU A 409 7.52 -4.62 8.25
CA LEU A 409 8.40 -5.07 7.18
C LEU A 409 7.60 -5.53 5.96
N LEU A 410 6.64 -6.45 6.15
CA LEU A 410 5.83 -6.99 5.06
C LEU A 410 4.97 -5.92 4.40
N PHE A 411 4.40 -5.02 5.20
CA PHE A 411 3.58 -3.94 4.68
C PHE A 411 4.41 -2.96 3.83
N THR A 412 5.63 -2.61 4.29
CA THR A 412 6.54 -1.72 3.55
C THR A 412 7.05 -2.38 2.26
N ILE A 413 7.44 -3.67 2.31
CA ILE A 413 7.88 -4.42 1.13
C ILE A 413 6.73 -4.56 0.14
N GLY A 414 5.54 -4.94 0.61
CA GLY A 414 4.36 -5.10 -0.24
C GLY A 414 3.95 -3.81 -0.94
N PHE A 415 4.01 -2.67 -0.24
CA PHE A 415 3.73 -1.38 -0.84
C PHE A 415 4.80 -0.98 -1.88
N PHE A 416 6.09 -1.16 -1.55
CA PHE A 416 7.19 -0.84 -2.46
C PHE A 416 7.15 -1.71 -3.73
N SER A 417 6.97 -3.02 -3.60
CA SER A 417 6.88 -3.90 -4.76
C SER A 417 5.76 -3.49 -5.71
N ARG A 418 4.64 -3.03 -5.16
CA ARG A 418 3.54 -2.50 -5.96
C ARG A 418 3.87 -1.15 -6.59
N THR A 419 4.64 -0.30 -5.93
CA THR A 419 5.11 0.99 -6.49
C THR A 419 5.93 0.80 -7.77
N MET A 420 6.62 -0.34 -7.90
CA MET A 420 7.41 -0.69 -9.09
C MET A 420 6.56 -1.06 -10.32
N VAL A 421 5.27 -1.34 -10.14
CA VAL A 421 4.41 -1.90 -11.20
C VAL A 421 3.03 -1.25 -11.30
N ASP A 422 2.72 -0.32 -10.39
CA ASP A 422 1.44 0.38 -10.35
C ASP A 422 1.62 1.81 -9.82
N HIS A 423 0.72 2.71 -10.22
CA HIS A 423 0.74 4.11 -9.78
C HIS A 423 0.04 4.27 -8.43
N ASN A 424 0.69 3.81 -7.35
CA ASN A 424 0.15 3.83 -5.99
C ASN A 424 0.71 4.94 -5.09
N LEU A 425 1.66 5.77 -5.55
CA LEU A 425 2.21 6.91 -4.80
C LEU A 425 1.32 8.15 -4.89
N LYS A 426 0.01 7.94 -4.90
CA LYS A 426 -0.98 9.03 -4.90
C LYS A 426 -2.29 8.61 -4.25
N ASP A 427 -3.13 9.61 -3.98
CA ASP A 427 -4.51 9.44 -3.53
C ASP A 427 -4.67 8.41 -2.40
N HIS A 428 -5.76 7.70 -2.41
CA HIS A 428 -6.15 6.75 -1.38
C HIS A 428 -5.14 5.61 -1.11
N TYR A 429 -4.29 5.23 -2.07
CA TYR A 429 -3.25 4.20 -1.84
C TYR A 429 -2.16 4.72 -0.90
N LEU A 430 -1.66 5.92 -1.19
CA LEU A 430 -0.64 6.54 -0.36
C LEU A 430 -1.21 6.95 1.00
N GLU A 431 -2.46 7.43 1.05
CA GLU A 431 -3.18 7.74 2.29
C GLU A 431 -3.27 6.52 3.22
N GLN A 432 -3.72 5.36 2.69
CA GLN A 432 -3.80 4.11 3.45
C GLN A 432 -2.44 3.66 3.95
N TYR A 433 -1.44 3.67 3.04
CA TYR A 433 -0.09 3.29 3.39
C TYR A 433 0.48 4.15 4.52
N MET A 434 0.34 5.46 4.40
CA MET A 434 0.88 6.41 5.37
C MET A 434 0.18 6.32 6.73
N LEU A 435 -1.16 6.20 6.77
CA LEU A 435 -1.89 6.00 8.03
C LEU A 435 -1.47 4.73 8.75
N LEU A 436 -1.44 3.59 8.04
CA LEU A 436 -1.10 2.29 8.64
C LEU A 436 0.37 2.19 9.01
N THR A 437 1.27 2.75 8.19
CA THR A 437 2.70 2.83 8.53
C THR A 437 2.90 3.69 9.77
N GLY A 438 2.25 4.85 9.85
CA GLY A 438 2.28 5.70 11.04
C GLY A 438 1.78 4.95 12.27
N LEU A 439 0.67 4.24 12.17
CA LEU A 439 0.10 3.45 13.27
C LEU A 439 1.06 2.33 13.72
N LEU A 440 1.60 1.54 12.79
CA LEU A 440 2.55 0.46 13.12
C LEU A 440 3.83 1.01 13.76
N ILE A 441 4.38 2.10 13.23
CA ILE A 441 5.55 2.78 13.79
C ILE A 441 5.23 3.36 15.17
N GLY A 442 4.03 3.93 15.35
CA GLY A 442 3.54 4.41 16.64
C GLY A 442 3.47 3.29 17.68
N MET A 443 2.94 2.13 17.29
CA MET A 443 2.91 0.93 18.14
C MET A 443 4.32 0.43 18.51
N CYS A 444 5.27 0.44 17.57
CA CYS A 444 6.67 0.08 17.81
C CYS A 444 7.37 1.07 18.76
N ALA A 445 6.92 2.31 18.79
CA ALA A 445 7.48 3.37 19.61
C ALA A 445 6.80 3.52 20.99
N LEU A 446 5.74 2.77 21.28
CA LEU A 446 5.14 2.79 22.61
C LEU A 446 6.12 2.28 23.66
N ARG A 447 6.17 2.98 24.80
CA ARG A 447 6.87 2.46 25.98
C ARG A 447 6.13 1.24 26.48
N THR A 448 6.81 0.11 26.52
CA THR A 448 6.37 -1.04 27.31
C THR A 448 6.50 -0.63 28.79
N GLU A 449 5.40 -0.47 29.52
CA GLU A 449 5.46 -0.44 30.96
C GLU A 449 6.19 -1.73 31.40
N LYS A 450 7.37 -1.57 31.97
CA LYS A 450 8.00 -2.67 32.72
C LYS A 450 6.97 -3.04 33.77
N THR A 451 6.31 -4.20 33.61
CA THR A 451 5.61 -4.84 34.71
C THR A 451 6.58 -4.82 35.89
N LYS A 452 6.30 -3.99 36.90
CA LYS A 452 6.97 -4.14 38.20
C LYS A 452 6.71 -5.57 38.56
N GLU A 453 7.74 -6.40 38.56
CA GLU A 453 7.68 -7.70 39.23
C GLU A 453 7.19 -7.37 40.64
N PRO A 454 6.11 -8.02 41.11
CA PRO A 454 5.72 -7.91 42.50
C PRO A 454 6.94 -8.41 43.28
N ASN A 455 7.53 -7.53 44.09
CA ASN A 455 8.59 -7.90 45.00
C ASN A 455 8.09 -9.12 45.78
N SER A 456 8.65 -10.28 45.46
CA SER A 456 8.48 -11.53 46.18
C SER A 456 9.17 -11.46 47.55
#